data_52b26ad61a00a6d3aa38d755286c0024
#
_entry.id   52b26ad61a00a6d3aa38d755286c0024
#
_cell.length_a   1.000
_cell.length_b   1.000
_cell.length_c   1.000
_cell.angle_alpha   90.00
_cell.angle_beta   90.00
_cell.angle_gamma   90.00
#
_symmetry.space_group_name_H-M   'P 1'
#
loop_
_entity.id
_entity.type
_entity.pdbx_description
1 polymer ?
#
loop_
_entity_poly.entity_id
_entity_poly.type
_entity_poly.pdbx_seq_one_letter_code
_entity_poly.pdbx_strand_id
1 'polypeptide(L)'
;MKRIYEVLEGVYNNDSLRRTIVPLFVGNPGIGKTVIIEQFAKDKGVKHVELITSQMSPFEISGIAFPDKDSKKMEYYNFDKLENLQDGDILFFDELLNGNPVVLNACLTILEQRRFISGKPLPNIMIVAAANPQGMTPLTPQIKERFVWYDVKFDSGMWSD
;
A
#
# COMPACT_ATOMS: atom_id res chain seq x y z
N MET A 1 13.00 -3.13 13.53
CA MET A 1 13.52 -2.48 12.32
C MET A 1 14.09 -3.52 11.34
N LYS A 2 15.12 -4.28 11.71
CA LYS A 2 15.73 -5.33 10.86
C LYS A 2 14.70 -6.31 10.28
N ARG A 3 13.72 -6.74 11.10
CA ARG A 3 12.66 -7.67 10.68
C ARG A 3 11.76 -7.11 9.57
N ILE A 4 11.44 -5.81 9.58
CA ILE A 4 10.66 -5.19 8.49
C ILE A 4 11.45 -5.30 7.18
N TYR A 5 12.71 -4.93 7.19
CA TYR A 5 13.57 -4.98 6.02
C TYR A 5 13.71 -6.40 5.44
N GLU A 6 13.91 -7.40 6.31
CA GLU A 6 13.99 -8.81 5.90
C GLU A 6 12.70 -9.31 5.25
N VAL A 7 11.54 -8.91 5.78
CA VAL A 7 10.23 -9.24 5.18
C VAL A 7 10.09 -8.59 3.81
N LEU A 8 10.40 -7.30 3.70
CA LEU A 8 10.34 -6.58 2.44
C LEU A 8 11.26 -7.24 1.39
N GLU A 9 12.47 -7.62 1.79
CA GLU A 9 13.42 -8.26 0.89
C GLU A 9 12.94 -9.64 0.43
N GLY A 10 12.40 -10.47 1.32
CA GLY A 10 11.86 -11.77 0.98
C GLY A 10 10.69 -11.70 0.00
N VAL A 11 9.78 -10.74 0.19
CA VAL A 11 8.64 -10.53 -0.72
C VAL A 11 9.11 -9.93 -2.04
N TYR A 12 9.97 -8.92 -2.00
CA TYR A 12 10.41 -8.19 -3.19
C TYR A 12 11.19 -9.07 -4.18
N ASN A 13 12.11 -9.89 -3.68
CA ASN A 13 12.98 -10.73 -4.49
C ASN A 13 12.28 -11.95 -5.10
N ASN A 14 11.06 -12.26 -4.66
CA ASN A 14 10.27 -13.34 -5.21
C ASN A 14 9.10 -12.79 -6.02
N ASP A 15 9.11 -13.00 -7.34
CA ASP A 15 8.12 -12.45 -8.27
C ASP A 15 6.68 -12.91 -7.95
N SER A 16 6.51 -14.16 -7.56
CA SER A 16 5.20 -14.68 -7.16
C SER A 16 4.70 -14.05 -5.86
N LEU A 17 5.56 -13.93 -4.85
CA LEU A 17 5.19 -13.31 -3.58
C LEU A 17 4.89 -11.82 -3.75
N ARG A 18 5.68 -11.11 -4.57
CA ARG A 18 5.46 -9.70 -4.86
C ARG A 18 4.08 -9.43 -5.47
N ARG A 19 3.56 -10.35 -6.27
CA ARG A 19 2.24 -10.24 -6.91
C ARG A 19 1.08 -10.62 -6.00
N THR A 20 1.32 -11.45 -4.98
CA THR A 20 0.25 -12.10 -4.22
C THR A 20 0.20 -11.69 -2.77
N ILE A 21 1.33 -11.32 -2.17
CA ILE A 21 1.41 -11.00 -0.74
C ILE A 21 1.44 -9.50 -0.53
N VAL A 22 0.69 -9.05 0.46
CA VAL A 22 0.74 -7.68 0.99
C VAL A 22 1.15 -7.75 2.45
N PRO A 23 2.41 -7.41 2.79
CA PRO A 23 2.83 -7.26 4.17
C PRO A 23 2.09 -6.09 4.83
N LEU A 24 1.52 -6.33 6.00
CA LEU A 24 0.89 -5.29 6.83
C LEU A 24 1.68 -5.14 8.13
N PHE A 25 2.30 -3.99 8.30
CA PHE A 25 3.04 -3.65 9.51
C PHE A 25 2.17 -2.85 10.47
N VAL A 26 1.82 -3.47 11.60
CA VAL A 26 1.02 -2.84 12.65
C VAL A 26 1.93 -2.39 13.78
N GLY A 27 1.87 -1.11 14.10
CA GLY A 27 2.69 -0.52 15.14
C GLY A 27 2.41 0.95 15.33
N ASN A 28 2.78 1.47 16.49
CA ASN A 28 2.55 2.87 16.85
C ASN A 28 3.15 3.84 15.84
N PRO A 29 2.57 5.04 15.68
CA PRO A 29 3.15 6.08 14.85
C PRO A 29 4.56 6.44 15.37
N GLY A 30 5.44 6.86 14.45
CA GLY A 30 6.79 7.29 14.79
C GLY A 30 7.82 6.18 15.05
N ILE A 31 7.47 4.90 14.92
CA ILE A 31 8.45 3.79 15.07
C ILE A 31 9.30 3.55 13.82
N GLY A 32 9.19 4.41 12.80
CA GLY A 32 10.06 4.38 11.63
C GLY A 32 9.61 3.45 10.48
N LYS A 33 8.35 3.02 10.45
CA LYS A 33 7.83 2.16 9.34
C LYS A 33 8.07 2.79 7.96
N THR A 34 7.65 4.02 7.78
CA THR A 34 7.80 4.79 6.53
C THR A 34 9.25 4.94 6.12
N VAL A 35 10.12 5.31 7.06
CA VAL A 35 11.56 5.51 6.82
C VAL A 35 12.23 4.24 6.31
N ILE A 36 11.87 3.07 6.84
CA ILE A 36 12.45 1.80 6.41
C ILE A 36 11.99 1.44 5.00
N ILE A 37 10.71 1.67 4.68
CA ILE A 37 10.17 1.38 3.35
C ILE A 37 10.82 2.31 2.33
N GLU A 38 10.98 3.58 2.64
CA GLU A 38 11.71 4.54 1.81
C GLU A 38 13.17 4.12 1.59
N GLN A 39 13.87 3.74 2.67
CA GLN A 39 15.25 3.29 2.56
C GLN A 39 15.36 2.01 1.71
N PHE A 40 14.44 1.06 1.90
CA PHE A 40 14.39 -0.14 1.09
C PHE A 40 14.21 0.16 -0.41
N ALA A 41 13.31 1.07 -0.76
CA ALA A 41 13.12 1.50 -2.14
C ALA A 41 14.38 2.14 -2.73
N LYS A 42 15.09 2.97 -1.96
CA LYS A 42 16.38 3.56 -2.36
C LYS A 42 17.44 2.48 -2.60
N ASP A 43 17.54 1.51 -1.71
CA ASP A 43 18.53 0.41 -1.83
C ASP A 43 18.26 -0.45 -3.06
N LYS A 44 17.00 -0.61 -3.45
CA LYS A 44 16.60 -1.32 -4.69
C LYS A 44 16.68 -0.43 -5.94
N GLY A 45 16.87 0.86 -5.80
CA GLY A 45 16.91 1.81 -6.93
C GLY A 45 15.56 1.97 -7.63
N VAL A 46 14.44 1.82 -6.89
CA VAL A 46 13.08 1.90 -7.43
C VAL A 46 12.31 3.05 -6.81
N LYS A 47 11.26 3.48 -7.50
CA LYS A 47 10.32 4.48 -6.99
C LYS A 47 9.46 3.89 -5.89
N HIS A 48 9.18 4.66 -4.85
CA HIS A 48 8.10 4.36 -3.93
C HIS A 48 7.04 5.45 -3.96
N VAL A 49 5.79 5.06 -3.89
CA VAL A 49 4.63 5.94 -3.79
C VAL A 49 3.94 5.67 -2.48
N GLU A 50 3.92 6.67 -1.61
CA GLU A 50 3.23 6.62 -0.33
C GLU A 50 1.85 7.27 -0.44
N LEU A 51 0.84 6.57 0.04
CA LEU A 51 -0.53 7.06 0.15
C LEU A 51 -0.98 6.97 1.61
N ILE A 52 -1.14 8.13 2.25
CA ILE A 52 -1.66 8.21 3.63
C ILE A 52 -3.18 8.16 3.57
N THR A 53 -3.72 6.96 3.66
CA THR A 53 -5.14 6.69 3.35
C THR A 53 -6.13 7.35 4.31
N SER A 54 -5.71 7.64 5.55
CA SER A 54 -6.52 8.38 6.52
C SER A 54 -6.78 9.84 6.12
N GLN A 55 -5.98 10.39 5.21
CA GLN A 55 -6.06 11.77 4.74
C GLN A 55 -6.61 11.89 3.32
N MET A 56 -6.93 10.77 2.67
CA MET A 56 -7.35 10.74 1.27
C MET A 56 -8.87 10.72 1.11
N SER A 57 -9.31 11.25 -0.03
CA SER A 57 -10.67 11.05 -0.52
C SER A 57 -10.77 9.76 -1.34
N PRO A 58 -11.97 9.17 -1.46
CA PRO A 58 -12.15 7.97 -2.29
C PRO A 58 -11.71 8.17 -3.75
N PHE A 59 -11.86 9.35 -4.31
CA PHE A 59 -11.52 9.66 -5.71
C PHE A 59 -10.01 9.61 -6.00
N GLU A 60 -9.19 9.86 -4.99
CA GLU A 60 -7.73 9.77 -5.13
C GLU A 60 -7.26 8.32 -5.29
N ILE A 61 -8.07 7.36 -4.86
CA ILE A 61 -7.79 5.91 -5.02
C ILE A 61 -8.52 5.36 -6.25
N SER A 62 -9.83 5.66 -6.39
CA SER A 62 -10.66 5.08 -7.46
C SER A 62 -10.50 5.77 -8.82
N GLY A 63 -9.95 6.98 -8.84
CA GLY A 63 -10.00 7.84 -10.00
C GLY A 63 -11.37 8.48 -10.20
N ILE A 64 -11.47 9.29 -11.24
CA ILE A 64 -12.69 9.99 -11.62
C ILE A 64 -13.06 9.60 -13.04
N ALA A 65 -14.32 9.24 -13.24
CA ALA A 65 -14.85 8.92 -14.56
C ALA A 65 -15.42 10.16 -15.26
N PHE A 66 -15.02 10.38 -16.49
CA PHE A 66 -15.54 11.44 -17.35
C PHE A 66 -16.17 10.86 -18.61
N PRO A 67 -17.29 11.43 -19.08
CA PRO A 67 -17.86 11.01 -20.35
C PRO A 67 -17.01 11.51 -21.52
N ASP A 68 -16.56 10.59 -22.36
CA ASP A 68 -16.02 10.93 -23.66
C ASP A 68 -17.19 11.09 -24.67
N LYS A 69 -17.32 12.27 -25.24
CA LYS A 69 -18.43 12.63 -26.15
C LYS A 69 -18.31 11.93 -27.50
N ASP A 70 -17.10 11.62 -27.94
CA ASP A 70 -16.86 11.06 -29.25
C ASP A 70 -17.06 9.54 -29.26
N SER A 71 -16.51 8.85 -28.28
CA SER A 71 -16.64 7.39 -28.15
C SER A 71 -17.94 6.95 -27.47
N LYS A 72 -18.68 7.87 -26.83
CA LYS A 72 -19.85 7.58 -25.97
C LYS A 72 -19.57 6.60 -24.84
N LYS A 73 -18.35 6.59 -24.35
CA LYS A 73 -17.87 5.76 -23.23
C LYS A 73 -17.44 6.62 -22.05
N MET A 74 -17.30 5.99 -20.90
CA MET A 74 -16.68 6.64 -19.73
C MET A 74 -15.17 6.40 -19.78
N GLU A 75 -14.40 7.47 -19.68
CA GLU A 75 -12.94 7.40 -19.48
C GLU A 75 -12.61 7.66 -18.02
N TYR A 76 -11.68 6.88 -17.47
CA TYR A 76 -11.23 7.00 -16.10
C TYR A 76 -9.87 7.69 -16.05
N TYR A 77 -9.77 8.73 -15.25
CA TYR A 77 -8.53 9.41 -14.94
C TYR A 77 -8.06 9.00 -13.54
N ASN A 78 -6.95 8.28 -13.48
CA ASN A 78 -6.33 7.89 -12.22
C ASN A 78 -5.58 9.07 -11.61
N PHE A 79 -5.38 8.99 -10.30
CA PHE A 79 -4.51 9.94 -9.61
C PHE A 79 -3.07 9.84 -10.13
N ASP A 80 -2.42 10.98 -10.37
CA ASP A 80 -1.11 11.06 -11.04
C ASP A 80 -0.04 10.16 -10.39
N LYS A 81 -0.03 10.09 -9.07
CA LYS A 81 0.92 9.23 -8.33
C LYS A 81 0.79 7.74 -8.68
N LEU A 82 -0.42 7.28 -8.99
CA LEU A 82 -0.71 5.88 -9.33
C LEU A 82 -0.48 5.58 -10.81
N GLU A 83 -0.76 6.55 -11.69
CA GLU A 83 -0.67 6.37 -13.15
C GLU A 83 0.75 6.10 -13.62
N ASN A 84 1.75 6.64 -12.91
CA ASN A 84 3.16 6.56 -13.27
C ASN A 84 3.92 5.41 -12.60
N LEU A 85 3.24 4.44 -12.01
CA LEU A 85 3.86 3.24 -11.45
C LEU A 85 4.41 2.33 -12.56
N GLN A 86 5.58 1.75 -12.32
CA GLN A 86 6.27 0.83 -13.22
C GLN A 86 6.58 -0.50 -12.52
N ASP A 87 6.92 -1.51 -13.30
CA ASP A 87 7.36 -2.80 -12.75
C ASP A 87 8.54 -2.62 -11.79
N GLY A 88 8.45 -3.23 -10.62
CA GLY A 88 9.45 -3.13 -9.57
C GLY A 88 9.23 -1.99 -8.58
N ASP A 89 8.34 -1.03 -8.86
CA ASP A 89 8.03 0.04 -7.92
C ASP A 89 7.32 -0.48 -6.66
N ILE A 90 7.28 0.36 -5.64
CA ILE A 90 6.64 0.06 -4.36
C ILE A 90 5.47 1.01 -4.14
N LEU A 91 4.29 0.46 -3.91
CA LEU A 91 3.10 1.18 -3.47
C LEU A 91 2.89 0.94 -1.99
N PHE A 92 2.97 2.00 -1.21
CA PHE A 92 2.84 1.95 0.24
C PHE A 92 1.56 2.64 0.71
N PHE A 93 0.65 1.87 1.28
CA PHE A 93 -0.54 2.37 1.94
C PHE A 93 -0.27 2.57 3.43
N ASP A 94 -0.04 3.81 3.84
CA ASP A 94 0.11 4.14 5.25
C ASP A 94 -1.24 4.43 5.90
N GLU A 95 -1.36 4.10 7.18
CA GLU A 95 -2.59 4.24 7.98
C GLU A 95 -3.81 3.55 7.34
N LEU A 96 -3.60 2.44 6.62
CA LEU A 96 -4.63 1.79 5.79
C LEU A 96 -5.90 1.45 6.56
N LEU A 97 -5.78 0.98 7.80
CA LEU A 97 -6.91 0.58 8.63
C LEU A 97 -7.43 1.70 9.55
N ASN A 98 -6.88 2.90 9.43
CA ASN A 98 -7.20 4.05 10.29
C ASN A 98 -8.02 5.13 9.57
N GLY A 99 -8.33 4.92 8.30
CA GLY A 99 -9.01 5.88 7.45
C GLY A 99 -10.51 5.63 7.28
N ASN A 100 -11.09 6.40 6.37
CA ASN A 100 -12.49 6.26 5.99
C ASN A 100 -12.77 4.87 5.39
N PRO A 101 -13.85 4.17 5.80
CA PRO A 101 -14.21 2.85 5.26
C PRO A 101 -14.36 2.81 3.73
N VAL A 102 -14.80 3.90 3.11
CA VAL A 102 -14.94 3.97 1.63
C VAL A 102 -13.58 3.97 0.96
N VAL A 103 -12.61 4.71 1.51
CA VAL A 103 -11.21 4.69 1.05
C VAL A 103 -10.59 3.32 1.26
N LEU A 104 -10.80 2.72 2.43
CA LEU A 104 -10.32 1.37 2.73
C LEU A 104 -10.84 0.36 1.71
N ASN A 105 -12.13 0.37 1.41
CA ASN A 105 -12.71 -0.55 0.42
C ASN A 105 -12.12 -0.37 -0.98
N ALA A 106 -11.87 0.86 -1.41
CA ALA A 106 -11.20 1.14 -2.68
C ALA A 106 -9.77 0.60 -2.69
N CYS A 107 -9.01 0.79 -1.61
CA CYS A 107 -7.67 0.23 -1.46
C CYS A 107 -7.69 -1.31 -1.49
N LEU A 108 -8.61 -1.94 -0.75
CA LEU A 108 -8.75 -3.41 -0.71
C LEU A 108 -9.04 -3.98 -2.10
N THR A 109 -9.84 -3.30 -2.90
CA THR A 109 -10.11 -3.70 -4.30
C THR A 109 -8.83 -3.70 -5.13
N ILE A 110 -8.01 -2.66 -5.04
CA ILE A 110 -6.71 -2.59 -5.74
C ILE A 110 -5.75 -3.69 -5.25
N LEU A 111 -5.66 -3.89 -3.94
CA LEU A 111 -4.81 -4.91 -3.33
C LEU A 111 -5.15 -6.33 -3.84
N GLU A 112 -6.44 -6.64 -3.88
CA GLU A 112 -6.95 -7.98 -4.20
C GLU A 112 -6.89 -8.25 -5.70
N GLN A 113 -7.37 -7.31 -6.51
CA GLN A 113 -7.50 -7.51 -7.94
C GLN A 113 -6.23 -7.15 -8.73
N ARG A 114 -5.29 -6.45 -8.09
CA ARG A 114 -4.09 -5.92 -8.76
C ARG A 114 -4.42 -5.14 -10.02
N ARG A 115 -5.50 -4.36 -9.94
CA ARG A 115 -6.03 -3.52 -11.01
C ARG A 115 -6.47 -2.18 -10.44
N PHE A 116 -6.39 -1.15 -11.26
CA PHE A 116 -7.11 0.09 -11.02
C PHE A 116 -8.63 -0.15 -11.05
N ILE A 117 -9.39 0.73 -10.43
CA ILE A 117 -10.87 0.66 -10.47
C ILE A 117 -11.38 0.74 -11.91
N SER A 118 -10.67 1.43 -12.80
CA SER A 118 -10.94 1.46 -14.25
C SER A 118 -10.81 0.10 -14.95
N GLY A 119 -10.24 -0.92 -14.28
CA GLY A 119 -9.96 -2.23 -14.85
C GLY A 119 -8.56 -2.39 -15.47
N LYS A 120 -7.79 -1.29 -15.62
CA LYS A 120 -6.40 -1.34 -16.10
C LYS A 120 -5.54 -2.13 -15.10
N PRO A 121 -4.74 -3.12 -15.55
CA PRO A 121 -3.86 -3.86 -14.66
C PRO A 121 -2.79 -2.96 -14.02
N LEU A 122 -2.48 -3.21 -12.74
CA LEU A 122 -1.28 -2.65 -12.13
C LEU A 122 -0.02 -3.29 -12.73
N PRO A 123 1.08 -2.52 -12.81
CA PRO A 123 2.38 -3.13 -13.07
C PRO A 123 2.74 -4.15 -11.98
N ASN A 124 3.81 -4.91 -12.20
CA ASN A 124 4.31 -5.86 -11.22
C ASN A 124 5.05 -5.15 -10.08
N ILE A 125 4.30 -4.52 -9.21
CA ILE A 125 4.76 -3.75 -8.07
C ILE A 125 4.66 -4.55 -6.77
N MET A 126 5.48 -4.20 -5.78
CA MET A 126 5.26 -4.63 -4.41
C MET A 126 4.26 -3.68 -3.73
N ILE A 127 3.24 -4.23 -3.12
CA ILE A 127 2.32 -3.45 -2.28
C ILE A 127 2.61 -3.74 -0.82
N VAL A 128 2.75 -2.69 -0.04
CA VAL A 128 3.01 -2.74 1.41
C VAL A 128 1.96 -1.91 2.11
N ALA A 129 1.53 -2.33 3.27
CA ALA A 129 0.57 -1.59 4.10
C ALA A 129 1.10 -1.39 5.52
N ALA A 130 0.67 -0.31 6.14
CA ALA A 130 0.88 -0.07 7.57
C ALA A 130 -0.40 0.39 8.24
N ALA A 131 -0.52 0.10 9.52
CA ALA A 131 -1.62 0.53 10.36
C ALA A 131 -1.15 0.92 11.75
N ASN A 132 -1.90 1.81 12.39
CA ASN A 132 -1.74 2.14 13.80
C ASN A 132 -2.73 1.29 14.60
N PRO A 133 -2.31 0.59 15.66
CA PRO A 133 -3.20 -0.21 16.49
C PRO A 133 -4.30 0.61 17.17
N GLN A 134 -4.05 1.91 17.42
CA GLN A 134 -5.07 2.81 17.97
C GLN A 134 -5.99 3.33 16.87
N GLY A 135 -7.30 3.17 17.06
CA GLY A 135 -8.32 3.64 16.11
C GLY A 135 -8.42 2.82 14.82
N MET A 136 -7.88 1.63 14.82
CA MET A 136 -8.00 0.69 13.70
C MET A 136 -9.45 0.27 13.46
N THR A 137 -9.86 0.22 12.18
CA THR A 137 -11.10 -0.45 11.77
C THR A 137 -11.10 -1.90 12.28
N PRO A 138 -12.21 -2.39 12.88
CA PRO A 138 -12.32 -3.77 13.30
C PRO A 138 -12.02 -4.73 12.14
N LEU A 139 -11.12 -5.69 12.38
CA LEU A 139 -10.69 -6.63 11.37
C LEU A 139 -11.67 -7.77 11.26
N THR A 140 -12.37 -7.81 10.16
CA THR A 140 -13.12 -8.99 9.76
C THR A 140 -12.16 -10.09 9.28
N PRO A 141 -12.56 -11.38 9.33
CA PRO A 141 -11.74 -12.46 8.76
C PRO A 141 -11.35 -12.19 7.29
N GLN A 142 -12.27 -11.64 6.50
CA GLN A 142 -12.06 -11.30 5.09
C GLN A 142 -10.95 -10.25 4.88
N ILE A 143 -10.83 -9.29 5.80
CA ILE A 143 -9.74 -8.30 5.74
C ILE A 143 -8.41 -8.94 6.15
N LYS A 144 -8.43 -9.77 7.20
CA LYS A 144 -7.21 -10.42 7.70
C LYS A 144 -6.56 -11.34 6.67
N GLU A 145 -7.35 -12.07 5.90
CA GLU A 145 -6.87 -13.01 4.88
C GLU A 145 -6.11 -12.34 3.72
N ARG A 146 -6.29 -11.03 3.53
CA ARG A 146 -5.63 -10.28 2.46
C ARG A 146 -4.21 -9.85 2.78
N PHE A 147 -3.80 -9.96 4.03
CA PHE A 147 -2.51 -9.47 4.51
C PHE A 147 -1.70 -10.55 5.20
N VAL A 148 -0.38 -10.43 5.10
CA VAL A 148 0.53 -11.08 6.03
C VAL A 148 0.86 -10.07 7.12
N TRP A 149 0.40 -10.36 8.31
CA TRP A 149 0.42 -9.47 9.46
C TRP A 149 1.73 -9.52 10.23
N TYR A 150 2.28 -8.36 10.55
CA TYR A 150 3.47 -8.22 11.38
C TYR A 150 3.27 -7.15 12.45
N ASP A 151 3.34 -7.54 13.72
CA ASP A 151 3.37 -6.59 14.83
C ASP A 151 4.77 -5.98 14.95
N VAL A 152 4.85 -4.66 14.84
CA VAL A 152 6.09 -3.90 14.97
C VAL A 152 6.12 -3.23 16.33
N LYS A 153 7.04 -3.68 17.18
CA LYS A 153 7.29 -3.08 18.50
C LYS A 153 8.53 -2.19 18.45
N PHE A 154 8.51 -1.14 19.22
CA PHE A 154 9.70 -0.31 19.45
C PHE A 154 10.73 -1.15 20.21
N ASP A 155 11.89 -1.32 19.64
CA ASP A 155 13.02 -1.94 20.32
C ASP A 155 13.91 -0.81 20.87
N SER A 156 13.83 -0.58 22.17
CA SER A 156 14.61 0.46 22.87
C SER A 156 16.12 0.20 22.89
N GLY A 157 16.57 -0.98 22.43
CA GLY A 157 17.98 -1.36 22.41
C GLY A 157 18.80 -0.79 21.26
N MET A 158 18.21 -0.07 20.31
CA MET A 158 18.92 0.42 19.11
C MET A 158 19.42 1.88 19.19
N TRP A 159 19.23 2.58 20.29
CA TRP A 159 19.67 3.97 20.46
C TRP A 159 20.73 4.14 21.55
N SER A 160 21.39 3.08 21.95
CA SER A 160 22.60 3.17 22.76
C SER A 160 23.80 2.86 21.87
N ASP A 161 24.28 3.90 21.19
CA ASP A 161 25.67 4.30 20.94
C ASP A 161 25.70 5.45 19.94
#